data_f9cb13400948b57c49f36faaa8f642f0
#
_entry.id   f9cb13400948b57c49f36faaa8f642f0
#
_cell.length_a   1.000
_cell.length_b   1.000
_cell.length_c   1.000
_cell.angle_alpha   90.00
_cell.angle_beta   90.00
_cell.angle_gamma   90.00
#
_symmetry.space_group_name_H-M   'P 1'
#
loop_
_entity.id
_entity.type
_entity.pdbx_description
1 polymer ?
#
loop_
_entity_poly.entity_id
_entity_poly.type
_entity_poly.pdbx_seq_one_letter_code
_entity_poly.pdbx_strand_id
1 'polypeptide(L)'
;MQIVPHKLGLIMENKNHRKTSLLLIYTGGTIGMKQDVNDLTLKPFDFRQILDEVPEIGKFAVKIDSFSFEPPIDSSDVEPTLWVKLASLIKERYDDYDGFIVLHGTDTMAYSASALSFMLDGLTKPVVFTGSQLPIG
;
A
#
# COMPACT_ATOMS: atom_id res chain seq x y z
N MET A 1 -58.10 13.97 20.80
CA MET A 1 -57.15 13.75 19.66
C MET A 1 -55.75 13.62 20.26
N GLN A 2 -55.33 12.37 20.54
CA GLN A 2 -54.05 12.10 21.18
C GLN A 2 -53.01 11.83 20.09
N ILE A 3 -51.93 12.60 20.10
CA ILE A 3 -50.77 12.44 19.22
C ILE A 3 -49.84 11.42 19.88
N VAL A 4 -49.69 10.26 19.26
CA VAL A 4 -48.74 9.21 19.67
C VAL A 4 -47.34 9.61 19.08
N PRO A 5 -46.28 9.72 19.90
CA PRO A 5 -44.94 9.97 19.34
C PRO A 5 -44.40 8.68 18.70
N HIS A 6 -44.11 8.75 17.40
CA HIS A 6 -43.35 7.72 16.72
C HIS A 6 -41.94 7.65 17.32
N LYS A 7 -41.63 6.57 18.03
CA LYS A 7 -40.26 6.19 18.36
C LYS A 7 -39.56 5.82 17.06
N LEU A 8 -38.73 6.74 16.58
CA LEU A 8 -37.72 6.44 15.59
C LEU A 8 -36.65 5.59 16.27
N GLY A 9 -36.78 4.26 16.15
CA GLY A 9 -35.77 3.33 16.59
C GLY A 9 -34.52 3.52 15.70
N LEU A 10 -33.52 4.18 16.20
CA LEU A 10 -32.16 4.10 15.67
C LEU A 10 -31.72 2.64 15.82
N ILE A 11 -31.87 1.87 14.75
CA ILE A 11 -31.15 0.62 14.58
C ILE A 11 -29.70 1.02 14.43
N MET A 12 -28.96 1.05 15.54
CA MET A 12 -27.51 0.98 15.49
C MET A 12 -27.17 -0.42 14.99
N GLU A 13 -27.04 -0.59 13.68
CA GLU A 13 -26.33 -1.71 13.12
C GLU A 13 -24.92 -1.70 13.74
N ASN A 14 -24.68 -2.69 14.57
CA ASN A 14 -23.37 -3.01 15.11
C ASN A 14 -22.54 -3.53 13.92
N LYS A 15 -22.03 -2.61 13.10
CA LYS A 15 -21.05 -2.91 12.06
C LYS A 15 -19.86 -3.48 12.79
N ASN A 16 -19.76 -4.80 12.74
CA ASN A 16 -18.54 -5.52 13.06
C ASN A 16 -17.42 -4.78 12.30
N HIS A 17 -16.64 -3.94 13.01
CA HIS A 17 -15.59 -3.15 12.39
C HIS A 17 -14.46 -4.09 11.99
N ARG A 18 -14.60 -4.73 10.82
CA ARG A 18 -13.47 -5.36 10.16
C ARG A 18 -12.39 -4.29 10.02
N LYS A 19 -11.20 -4.56 10.52
CA LYS A 19 -10.07 -3.66 10.31
C LYS A 19 -9.83 -3.52 8.82
N THR A 20 -9.65 -2.28 8.37
CA THR A 20 -9.20 -1.99 7.01
C THR A 20 -7.91 -2.75 6.73
N SER A 21 -7.84 -3.47 5.62
CA SER A 21 -6.67 -4.23 5.21
C SER A 21 -6.02 -3.60 3.98
N LEU A 22 -4.72 -3.37 4.05
CA LEU A 22 -3.93 -2.76 2.98
C LEU A 22 -2.80 -3.70 2.56
N LEU A 23 -2.53 -3.77 1.26
CA LEU A 23 -1.34 -4.43 0.74
C LEU A 23 -0.28 -3.36 0.40
N LEU A 24 0.87 -3.44 1.06
CA LEU A 24 2.05 -2.66 0.75
C LEU A 24 2.89 -3.43 -0.26
N ILE A 25 3.13 -2.85 -1.43
CA ILE A 25 3.89 -3.47 -2.52
C ILE A 25 5.18 -2.69 -2.71
N TYR A 26 6.31 -3.30 -2.43
CA TYR A 26 7.62 -2.71 -2.65
C TYR A 26 8.20 -3.17 -3.98
N THR A 27 8.38 -2.24 -4.90
CA THR A 27 9.01 -2.53 -6.21
C THR A 27 10.50 -2.26 -6.20
N GLY A 28 10.95 -1.33 -5.35
CA GLY A 28 12.32 -0.84 -5.29
C GLY A 28 12.36 0.63 -4.87
N GLY A 29 13.52 1.23 -4.99
CA GLY A 29 13.76 2.62 -4.63
C GLY A 29 14.20 2.81 -3.18
N THR A 30 14.76 3.99 -2.90
CA THR A 30 15.41 4.33 -1.62
C THR A 30 14.48 4.25 -0.42
N ILE A 31 13.18 4.50 -0.61
CA ILE A 31 12.18 4.42 0.47
C ILE A 31 12.17 3.05 1.15
N GLY A 32 12.43 1.98 0.42
CA GLY A 32 12.46 0.62 0.95
C GLY A 32 13.85 0.14 1.32
N MET A 33 14.77 1.04 1.58
CA MET A 33 16.13 0.73 2.05
C MET A 33 16.29 1.08 3.51
N LYS A 34 17.25 0.46 4.15
CA LYS A 34 17.72 0.80 5.49
C LYS A 34 19.22 0.91 5.46
N GLN A 35 19.76 1.91 6.16
CA GLN A 35 21.20 2.06 6.28
C GLN A 35 21.74 1.04 7.29
N ASP A 36 22.72 0.24 6.87
CA ASP A 36 23.43 -0.65 7.78
C ASP A 36 24.33 0.19 8.69
N VAL A 37 24.21 -0.04 10.00
CA VAL A 37 24.95 0.73 11.01
C VAL A 37 26.46 0.46 11.02
N ASN A 38 26.92 -0.65 10.42
CA ASN A 38 28.32 -1.05 10.43
C ASN A 38 29.11 -0.50 9.25
N ASP A 39 28.51 -0.51 8.06
CA ASP A 39 29.21 -0.15 6.81
C ASP A 39 28.55 1.02 6.06
N LEU A 40 27.47 1.59 6.61
CA LEU A 40 26.69 2.69 6.07
C LEU A 40 26.12 2.40 4.67
N THR A 41 26.10 1.15 4.23
CA THR A 41 25.48 0.76 2.96
C THR A 41 23.97 0.71 3.08
N LEU A 42 23.28 0.95 1.97
CA LEU A 42 21.82 0.79 1.90
C LEU A 42 21.48 -0.68 1.58
N LYS A 43 20.69 -1.29 2.44
CA LYS A 43 20.18 -2.67 2.26
C LYS A 43 18.66 -2.65 2.15
N PRO A 44 18.05 -3.56 1.37
CA PRO A 44 16.60 -3.69 1.31
C PRO A 44 16.01 -3.93 2.70
N PHE A 45 14.93 -3.21 3.00
CA PHE A 45 14.21 -3.32 4.25
C PHE A 45 13.22 -4.49 4.21
N ASP A 46 13.12 -5.25 5.29
CA ASP A 46 12.07 -6.28 5.44
C ASP A 46 10.75 -5.66 5.91
N PHE A 47 9.85 -5.40 4.98
CA PHE A 47 8.55 -4.78 5.27
C PHE A 47 7.64 -5.61 6.20
N ARG A 48 7.96 -6.87 6.48
CA ARG A 48 7.25 -7.64 7.51
C ARG A 48 7.46 -7.05 8.90
N GLN A 49 8.52 -6.27 9.08
CA GLN A 49 8.89 -5.59 10.32
C GLN A 49 8.55 -4.09 10.30
N ILE A 50 7.71 -3.64 9.37
CA ILE A 50 7.43 -2.21 9.20
C ILE A 50 6.86 -1.55 10.46
N LEU A 51 6.11 -2.28 11.28
CA LEU A 51 5.54 -1.76 12.53
C LEU A 51 6.62 -1.51 13.61
N ASP A 52 7.75 -2.20 13.54
CA ASP A 52 8.87 -2.02 14.46
C ASP A 52 9.66 -0.75 14.12
N GLU A 53 9.77 -0.44 12.81
CA GLU A 53 10.51 0.73 12.34
C GLU A 53 9.64 2.00 12.23
N VAL A 54 8.33 1.83 12.02
CA VAL A 54 7.35 2.92 11.92
C VAL A 54 6.18 2.66 12.87
N PRO A 55 6.41 2.78 14.20
CA PRO A 55 5.39 2.45 15.21
C PRO A 55 4.15 3.33 15.14
N GLU A 56 4.23 4.50 14.46
CA GLU A 56 3.08 5.36 14.18
C GLU A 56 1.97 4.64 13.41
N ILE A 57 2.33 3.69 12.54
CA ILE A 57 1.36 2.88 11.78
C ILE A 57 0.45 2.11 12.73
N GLY A 58 0.98 1.64 13.86
CA GLY A 58 0.22 0.91 14.89
C GLY A 58 -0.89 1.72 15.56
N LYS A 59 -0.87 3.06 15.43
CA LYS A 59 -1.93 3.95 15.93
C LYS A 59 -3.19 3.91 15.06
N PHE A 60 -3.08 3.43 13.84
CA PHE A 60 -4.22 3.28 12.93
C PHE A 60 -4.82 1.88 13.08
N ALA A 61 -6.14 1.79 13.02
CA ALA A 61 -6.87 0.52 13.08
C ALA A 61 -6.84 -0.20 11.71
N VAL A 62 -5.63 -0.38 11.15
CA VAL A 62 -5.39 -1.02 9.85
C VAL A 62 -4.59 -2.30 10.01
N LYS A 63 -4.82 -3.26 9.13
CA LYS A 63 -3.95 -4.41 8.91
C LYS A 63 -3.12 -4.14 7.67
N ILE A 64 -1.80 -4.29 7.74
CA ILE A 64 -0.90 -4.13 6.60
C ILE A 64 -0.19 -5.45 6.36
N ASP A 65 -0.37 -6.02 5.19
CA ASP A 65 0.43 -7.09 4.66
C ASP A 65 1.40 -6.51 3.63
N SER A 66 2.55 -7.15 3.41
CA SER A 66 3.57 -6.67 2.48
C SER A 66 3.92 -7.70 1.42
N PHE A 67 4.25 -7.19 0.23
CA PHE A 67 4.83 -7.94 -0.88
C PHE A 67 6.03 -7.17 -1.43
N SER A 68 7.17 -7.84 -1.59
CA SER A 68 8.38 -7.24 -2.16
C SER A 68 8.77 -7.96 -3.45
N PHE A 69 9.11 -7.17 -4.47
CA PHE A 69 9.77 -7.71 -5.67
C PHE A 69 11.22 -8.05 -5.35
N GLU A 70 11.69 -9.20 -5.81
CA GLU A 70 13.07 -9.65 -5.63
C GLU A 70 13.71 -10.01 -6.98
N PRO A 71 14.86 -9.40 -7.31
CA PRO A 71 15.49 -8.28 -6.59
C PRO A 71 14.65 -6.99 -6.69
N PRO A 72 14.83 -6.03 -5.75
CA PRO A 72 14.26 -4.68 -5.89
C PRO A 72 14.76 -4.01 -7.16
N ILE A 73 13.87 -3.30 -7.84
CA ILE A 73 14.13 -2.68 -9.14
C ILE A 73 14.52 -1.22 -8.94
N ASP A 74 15.64 -0.82 -9.53
CA ASP A 74 15.97 0.60 -9.66
C ASP A 74 14.94 1.27 -10.58
N SER A 75 14.40 2.42 -10.17
CA SER A 75 13.37 3.08 -10.96
C SER A 75 13.85 3.58 -12.32
N SER A 76 15.16 3.79 -12.50
CA SER A 76 15.75 4.10 -13.79
C SER A 76 15.71 2.94 -14.79
N ASP A 77 15.60 1.70 -14.27
CA ASP A 77 15.58 0.46 -15.06
C ASP A 77 14.18 -0.15 -15.18
N VAL A 78 13.13 0.61 -14.88
CA VAL A 78 11.75 0.12 -14.97
C VAL A 78 11.36 -0.14 -16.42
N GLU A 79 10.94 -1.36 -16.68
CA GLU A 79 10.41 -1.81 -17.95
C GLU A 79 8.89 -2.06 -17.88
N PRO A 80 8.17 -2.06 -19.02
CA PRO A 80 6.73 -2.33 -19.07
C PRO A 80 6.31 -3.65 -18.43
N THR A 81 7.22 -4.63 -18.36
CA THR A 81 7.00 -5.92 -17.69
C THR A 81 6.69 -5.79 -16.21
N LEU A 82 7.25 -4.76 -15.52
CA LEU A 82 6.92 -4.45 -14.14
C LEU A 82 5.45 -4.03 -14.01
N TRP A 83 4.97 -3.19 -14.92
CA TRP A 83 3.58 -2.73 -14.89
C TRP A 83 2.59 -3.88 -15.05
N VAL A 84 2.90 -4.83 -15.95
CA VAL A 84 2.09 -6.06 -16.11
C VAL A 84 2.07 -6.88 -14.83
N LYS A 85 3.24 -7.09 -14.20
CA LYS A 85 3.34 -7.83 -12.92
C LYS A 85 2.58 -7.14 -11.80
N LEU A 86 2.70 -5.79 -11.67
CA LEU A 86 1.97 -5.00 -10.68
C LEU A 86 0.45 -5.09 -10.90
N ALA A 87 0.00 -4.90 -12.14
CA ALA A 87 -1.42 -4.99 -12.47
C ALA A 87 -1.98 -6.39 -12.16
N SER A 88 -1.24 -7.45 -12.51
CA SER A 88 -1.64 -8.83 -12.21
C SER A 88 -1.72 -9.07 -10.70
N LEU A 89 -0.70 -8.67 -9.94
CA LEU A 89 -0.68 -8.82 -8.48
C LEU A 89 -1.87 -8.09 -7.83
N ILE A 90 -2.14 -6.84 -8.24
CA ILE A 90 -3.26 -6.08 -7.70
C ILE A 90 -4.60 -6.75 -8.04
N LYS A 91 -4.78 -7.24 -9.26
CA LYS A 91 -5.99 -7.96 -9.68
C LYS A 91 -6.18 -9.26 -8.90
N GLU A 92 -5.11 -10.05 -8.74
CA GLU A 92 -5.15 -11.33 -8.00
C GLU A 92 -5.49 -11.14 -6.53
N ARG A 93 -5.07 -10.00 -5.94
CA ARG A 93 -5.29 -9.67 -4.52
C ARG A 93 -6.42 -8.70 -4.29
N TYR A 94 -7.16 -8.33 -5.33
CA TYR A 94 -8.12 -7.24 -5.26
C TYR A 94 -9.20 -7.43 -4.19
N ASP A 95 -9.70 -8.65 -4.04
CA ASP A 95 -10.76 -8.95 -3.08
C ASP A 95 -10.26 -9.11 -1.63
N ASP A 96 -8.96 -9.35 -1.44
CA ASP A 96 -8.35 -9.58 -0.13
C ASP A 96 -8.11 -8.28 0.65
N TYR A 97 -7.95 -7.14 -0.06
CA TYR A 97 -7.54 -5.86 0.53
C TYR A 97 -8.52 -4.73 0.20
N ASP A 98 -8.55 -3.73 1.07
CA ASP A 98 -9.36 -2.51 0.91
C ASP A 98 -8.61 -1.42 0.13
N GLY A 99 -7.30 -1.57 -0.05
CA GLY A 99 -6.46 -0.66 -0.82
C GLY A 99 -5.03 -1.17 -0.98
N PHE A 100 -4.29 -0.53 -1.88
CA PHE A 100 -2.93 -0.90 -2.26
C PHE A 100 -2.01 0.31 -2.17
N ILE A 101 -0.83 0.13 -1.59
CA ILE A 101 0.21 1.16 -1.52
C ILE A 101 1.43 0.61 -2.23
N VAL A 102 1.87 1.29 -3.29
CA VAL A 102 3.04 0.90 -4.07
C VAL A 102 4.20 1.82 -3.69
N LEU A 103 5.24 1.25 -3.08
CA LEU A 103 6.50 1.92 -2.83
C LEU A 103 7.40 1.75 -4.06
N HIS A 104 7.76 2.88 -4.66
CA HIS A 104 8.42 2.92 -5.96
C HIS A 104 9.55 3.96 -5.94
N GLY A 105 10.60 3.74 -6.72
CA GLY A 105 11.64 4.75 -6.92
C GLY A 105 11.08 5.98 -7.65
N THR A 106 11.60 7.16 -7.32
CA THR A 106 11.02 8.44 -7.74
C THR A 106 11.21 8.79 -9.21
N ASP A 107 12.23 8.23 -9.89
CA ASP A 107 12.60 8.64 -11.25
C ASP A 107 11.51 8.37 -12.28
N THR A 108 10.85 7.22 -12.19
CA THR A 108 9.81 6.80 -13.14
C THR A 108 8.45 6.54 -12.49
N MET A 109 8.26 6.94 -11.23
CA MET A 109 7.00 6.70 -10.49
C MET A 109 5.79 7.27 -11.23
N ALA A 110 5.91 8.47 -11.79
CA ALA A 110 4.82 9.11 -12.55
C ALA A 110 4.42 8.30 -13.79
N TYR A 111 5.40 7.71 -14.49
CA TYR A 111 5.13 6.86 -15.66
C TYR A 111 4.45 5.56 -15.25
N SER A 112 4.94 4.91 -14.19
CA SER A 112 4.35 3.68 -13.67
C SER A 112 2.92 3.89 -13.17
N ALA A 113 2.67 4.95 -12.41
CA ALA A 113 1.33 5.31 -11.95
C ALA A 113 0.38 5.60 -13.11
N SER A 114 0.85 6.34 -14.13
CA SER A 114 0.07 6.61 -15.35
C SER A 114 -0.25 5.34 -16.11
N ALA A 115 0.73 4.46 -16.33
CA ALA A 115 0.51 3.20 -17.02
C ALA A 115 -0.52 2.32 -16.30
N LEU A 116 -0.40 2.17 -14.97
CA LEU A 116 -1.34 1.38 -14.19
C LEU A 116 -2.75 1.97 -14.18
N SER A 117 -2.89 3.28 -14.24
CA SER A 117 -4.22 3.93 -14.31
C SER A 117 -5.02 3.53 -15.55
N PHE A 118 -4.34 3.18 -16.64
CA PHE A 118 -4.96 2.65 -17.87
C PHE A 118 -5.08 1.12 -17.88
N MET A 119 -4.21 0.41 -17.15
CA MET A 119 -4.21 -1.05 -17.12
C MET A 119 -5.21 -1.63 -16.11
N LEU A 120 -5.57 -0.86 -15.08
CA LEU A 120 -6.48 -1.24 -14.00
C LEU A 120 -7.83 -0.55 -14.21
N ASP A 121 -8.67 -1.13 -15.05
CA ASP A 121 -10.01 -0.62 -15.31
C ASP A 121 -11.00 -1.03 -14.22
N GLY A 122 -11.98 -0.16 -13.94
CA GLY A 122 -13.07 -0.44 -13.00
C GLY A 122 -12.67 -0.47 -11.52
N LEU A 123 -11.56 0.16 -11.13
CA LEU A 123 -11.12 0.23 -9.74
C LEU A 123 -12.14 0.93 -8.85
N THR A 124 -12.53 0.29 -7.75
CA THR A 124 -13.33 0.87 -6.66
C THR A 124 -12.52 1.04 -5.38
N LYS A 125 -11.28 0.52 -5.36
CA LYS A 125 -10.35 0.61 -4.24
C LYS A 125 -9.14 1.46 -4.62
N PRO A 126 -8.57 2.23 -3.68
CA PRO A 126 -7.42 3.08 -3.98
C PRO A 126 -6.16 2.25 -4.28
N VAL A 127 -5.40 2.70 -5.28
CA VAL A 127 -4.03 2.27 -5.55
C VAL A 127 -3.16 3.53 -5.50
N VAL A 128 -2.31 3.64 -4.46
CA VAL A 128 -1.52 4.83 -4.17
C VAL A 128 -0.05 4.53 -4.44
N PHE A 129 0.60 5.34 -5.26
CA PHE A 129 2.05 5.31 -5.44
C PHE A 129 2.72 6.32 -4.53
N THR A 130 3.81 5.93 -3.89
CA THR A 130 4.65 6.81 -3.11
C THR A 130 6.11 6.39 -3.20
N GLY A 131 7.00 7.35 -2.98
CA GLY A 131 8.44 7.15 -2.98
C GLY A 131 9.13 8.22 -2.16
N SER A 132 10.40 8.02 -1.82
CA SER A 132 11.21 8.97 -1.10
C SER A 132 12.65 8.90 -1.57
N GLN A 133 13.36 10.04 -1.51
CA GLN A 133 14.81 10.10 -1.70
C GLN A 133 15.58 9.67 -0.43
N LEU A 134 14.89 9.55 0.69
CA LEU A 134 15.45 9.09 1.96
C LEU A 134 14.92 7.69 2.29
N PRO A 135 15.74 6.84 2.91
CA PRO A 135 15.31 5.54 3.41
C PRO A 135 14.30 5.70 4.55
N ILE A 136 13.57 4.62 4.84
CA ILE A 136 12.52 4.62 5.86
C ILE A 136 13.06 4.48 7.29
N GLY A 137 14.31 4.09 7.46
CA GLY A 137 14.94 3.90 8.75
C GLY A 137 16.22 4.67 8.94
#